data_d0f514ad564df269b40f827fb0cb57a2
#
_entry.id   d0f514ad564df269b40f827fb0cb57a2
#
_cell.length_a   1.000
_cell.length_b   1.000
_cell.length_c   1.000
_cell.angle_alpha   90.00
_cell.angle_beta   90.00
_cell.angle_gamma   90.00
#
_symmetry.space_group_name_H-M   'P 1'
#
loop_
_entity.id
_entity.type
_entity.pdbx_description
1 polymer ?
#
loop_
_entity_poly.entity_id
_entity_poly.type
_entity_poly.pdbx_seq_one_letter_code
_entity_poly.pdbx_strand_id
1 'polypeptide(L)'
;MQLHPPGAICIASGELARFPHFTHSMLHLLRPSGTTIEMHCGLNVAANFNAGVRRMLANPLLQWAWIMGDDHEFDQTTLLRMLDRDVDLLVPLVVRRQPPFIPVLFKVPVEGGPKGQFPPFRWDELPPHGLIGPAHGLYVAGSAGMLIRRRVLEAMRDPWFEVGLAGMDLLNEDVYFCQKAQEAGFAIYADMDVQLDHWTPMSLRPIRTDEGDWTVAINLGCELQVALPPYFLRQLMQTVKEESTEQFAIDQTRPAVQPIEAPASL
;
A
#
# COMPACT_ATOMS: atom_id res chain seq x y z
N MET A 1 -23.01 -4.87 -11.74
CA MET A 1 -21.55 -4.65 -11.70
C MET A 1 -21.21 -3.72 -12.85
N GLN A 2 -20.68 -2.55 -12.54
CA GLN A 2 -20.28 -1.58 -13.57
C GLN A 2 -19.10 -2.15 -14.37
N LEU A 3 -19.14 -2.08 -15.70
CA LEU A 3 -18.04 -2.52 -16.55
C LEU A 3 -17.02 -1.39 -16.66
N HIS A 4 -15.86 -1.57 -16.05
CA HIS A 4 -14.74 -0.63 -16.17
C HIS A 4 -13.89 -0.96 -17.39
N PRO A 5 -13.28 0.04 -18.06
CA PRO A 5 -12.31 -0.18 -19.12
C PRO A 5 -11.02 -0.78 -18.54
N PRO A 6 -10.21 -1.46 -19.39
CA PRO A 6 -8.92 -1.98 -18.96
C PRO A 6 -7.93 -0.86 -18.62
N GLY A 7 -6.93 -1.19 -17.80
CA GLY A 7 -5.83 -0.33 -17.42
C GLY A 7 -4.55 -1.11 -17.17
N ALA A 8 -3.55 -0.48 -16.58
CA ALA A 8 -2.30 -1.11 -16.20
C ALA A 8 -2.06 -1.03 -14.70
N ILE A 9 -1.68 -2.14 -14.09
CA ILE A 9 -1.16 -2.21 -12.73
C ILE A 9 0.36 -2.07 -12.84
N CYS A 10 0.90 -0.93 -12.41
CA CYS A 10 2.32 -0.59 -12.51
C CYS A 10 3.00 -0.84 -11.17
N ILE A 11 3.81 -1.89 -11.07
CA ILE A 11 4.42 -2.35 -9.83
C ILE A 11 5.90 -2.00 -9.85
N ALA A 12 6.36 -1.23 -8.85
CA ALA A 12 7.77 -1.11 -8.51
C ALA A 12 8.14 -2.20 -7.50
N SER A 13 9.05 -3.08 -7.89
CA SER A 13 9.47 -4.22 -7.07
C SER A 13 10.88 -4.04 -6.58
N GLY A 14 11.11 -4.37 -5.30
CA GLY A 14 12.44 -4.44 -4.71
C GLY A 14 13.26 -5.61 -5.26
N GLU A 15 14.60 -5.51 -5.21
CA GLU A 15 15.49 -6.54 -5.76
C GLU A 15 15.54 -7.81 -4.89
N LEU A 16 15.42 -7.69 -3.58
CA LEU A 16 15.80 -8.74 -2.63
C LEU A 16 14.68 -9.37 -1.84
N ALA A 17 13.53 -8.72 -1.67
CA ALA A 17 12.45 -9.24 -0.84
C ALA A 17 11.09 -8.83 -1.39
N ARG A 18 10.22 -9.81 -1.54
CA ARG A 18 8.80 -9.61 -1.79
C ARG A 18 8.02 -10.21 -0.64
N PHE A 19 6.99 -9.51 -0.20
CA PHE A 19 6.11 -10.05 0.82
C PHE A 19 5.14 -11.05 0.17
N PRO A 20 5.01 -12.28 0.69
CA PRO A 20 4.07 -13.27 0.18
C PRO A 20 2.63 -12.75 0.14
N HIS A 21 2.27 -11.90 1.09
CA HIS A 21 0.96 -11.24 1.20
C HIS A 21 0.63 -10.40 -0.04
N PHE A 22 1.58 -9.63 -0.55
CA PHE A 22 1.40 -8.91 -1.82
C PHE A 22 1.10 -9.86 -2.98
N THR A 23 1.88 -10.94 -3.11
CA THR A 23 1.66 -11.93 -4.16
C THR A 23 0.28 -12.58 -4.03
N HIS A 24 -0.13 -12.93 -2.81
CA HIS A 24 -1.46 -13.46 -2.54
C HIS A 24 -2.56 -12.48 -2.95
N SER A 25 -2.47 -11.21 -2.55
CA SER A 25 -3.42 -10.16 -2.94
C SER A 25 -3.51 -10.01 -4.47
N MET A 26 -2.37 -9.99 -5.17
CA MET A 26 -2.33 -9.86 -6.63
C MET A 26 -2.96 -11.07 -7.36
N LEU A 27 -2.79 -12.28 -6.85
CA LEU A 27 -3.38 -13.50 -7.44
C LEU A 27 -4.92 -13.51 -7.33
N HIS A 28 -5.46 -12.96 -6.25
CA HIS A 28 -6.90 -12.93 -6.00
C HIS A 28 -7.57 -11.64 -6.47
N LEU A 29 -6.81 -10.64 -6.90
CA LEU A 29 -7.33 -9.33 -7.28
C LEU A 29 -8.34 -9.42 -8.44
N LEU A 30 -9.56 -8.96 -8.19
CA LEU A 30 -10.58 -8.74 -9.20
C LEU A 30 -10.24 -7.49 -10.01
N ARG A 31 -10.14 -7.64 -11.33
CA ARG A 31 -9.76 -6.54 -12.23
C ARG A 31 -10.53 -6.59 -13.54
N PRO A 32 -10.71 -5.46 -14.23
CA PRO A 32 -11.34 -5.42 -15.55
C PRO A 32 -10.61 -6.31 -16.56
N SER A 33 -11.37 -6.93 -17.45
CA SER A 33 -10.79 -7.76 -18.53
C SER A 33 -9.86 -6.92 -19.40
N GLY A 34 -8.72 -7.48 -19.80
CA GLY A 34 -7.69 -6.78 -20.59
C GLY A 34 -6.75 -5.89 -19.77
N THR A 35 -6.87 -5.88 -18.44
CA THR A 35 -5.90 -5.19 -17.56
C THR A 35 -4.53 -5.85 -17.64
N THR A 36 -3.48 -5.06 -17.88
CA THR A 36 -2.09 -5.52 -17.90
C THR A 36 -1.43 -5.37 -16.53
N ILE A 37 -0.38 -6.12 -16.28
CA ILE A 37 0.49 -6.01 -15.10
C ILE A 37 1.89 -5.69 -15.59
N GLU A 38 2.38 -4.50 -15.24
CA GLU A 38 3.69 -3.97 -15.60
C GLU A 38 4.57 -3.96 -14.34
N MET A 39 5.34 -5.01 -14.15
CA MET A 39 6.27 -5.12 -13.02
C MET A 39 7.68 -4.75 -13.45
N HIS A 40 8.27 -3.77 -12.77
CA HIS A 40 9.63 -3.29 -13.01
C HIS A 40 10.46 -3.37 -11.74
N CYS A 41 11.72 -3.81 -11.88
CA CYS A 41 12.69 -3.94 -10.80
C CYS A 41 14.10 -3.53 -11.27
N GLY A 42 15.05 -3.39 -10.34
CA GLY A 42 16.44 -3.05 -10.66
C GLY A 42 16.69 -1.55 -10.88
N LEU A 43 15.66 -0.72 -10.86
CA LEU A 43 15.75 0.74 -10.94
C LEU A 43 15.30 1.36 -9.61
N ASN A 44 15.47 2.67 -9.45
CA ASN A 44 14.80 3.35 -8.35
C ASN A 44 13.28 3.35 -8.56
N VAL A 45 12.51 3.55 -7.48
CA VAL A 45 11.04 3.47 -7.49
C VAL A 45 10.40 4.37 -8.55
N ALA A 46 10.88 5.62 -8.69
CA ALA A 46 10.40 6.57 -9.68
C ALA A 46 10.62 6.08 -11.12
N ALA A 47 11.80 5.55 -11.42
CA ALA A 47 12.12 5.01 -12.74
C ALA A 47 11.28 3.77 -13.08
N ASN A 48 11.01 2.90 -12.09
CA ASN A 48 10.14 1.74 -12.24
C ASN A 48 8.71 2.17 -12.58
N PHE A 49 8.14 3.13 -11.84
CA PHE A 49 6.81 3.67 -12.12
C PHE A 49 6.73 4.32 -13.50
N ASN A 50 7.72 5.16 -13.86
CA ASN A 50 7.76 5.78 -15.19
C ASN A 50 7.81 4.75 -16.31
N ALA A 51 8.54 3.64 -16.13
CA ALA A 51 8.58 2.56 -17.12
C ALA A 51 7.19 1.92 -17.33
N GLY A 52 6.47 1.64 -16.24
CA GLY A 52 5.10 1.11 -16.29
C GLY A 52 4.13 2.08 -16.96
N VAL A 53 4.20 3.37 -16.62
CA VAL A 53 3.35 4.42 -17.21
C VAL A 53 3.61 4.57 -18.72
N ARG A 54 4.89 4.55 -19.17
CA ARG A 54 5.20 4.59 -20.62
C ARG A 54 4.56 3.42 -21.36
N ARG A 55 4.62 2.21 -20.81
CA ARG A 55 3.99 1.02 -21.42
C ARG A 55 2.48 1.13 -21.46
N MET A 56 1.88 1.58 -20.35
CA MET A 56 0.43 1.85 -20.28
C MET A 56 0.02 2.85 -21.36
N LEU A 57 0.70 3.99 -21.49
CA LEU A 57 0.36 5.02 -22.46
C LEU A 57 0.59 4.60 -23.92
N ALA A 58 1.53 3.69 -24.17
CA ALA A 58 1.76 3.12 -25.49
C ALA A 58 0.57 2.27 -26.01
N ASN A 59 -0.30 1.78 -25.09
CA ASN A 59 -1.51 1.06 -25.45
C ASN A 59 -2.75 1.96 -25.28
N PRO A 60 -3.40 2.39 -26.39
CA PRO A 60 -4.55 3.31 -26.31
C PRO A 60 -5.80 2.70 -25.66
N LEU A 61 -5.87 1.39 -25.51
CA LEU A 61 -6.99 0.71 -24.86
C LEU A 61 -6.97 0.86 -23.34
N LEU A 62 -5.78 1.07 -22.75
CA LEU A 62 -5.64 1.18 -21.28
C LEU A 62 -6.01 2.59 -20.82
N GLN A 63 -6.96 2.70 -19.89
CA GLN A 63 -7.57 3.96 -19.48
C GLN A 63 -7.16 4.47 -18.10
N TRP A 64 -6.39 3.70 -17.36
CA TRP A 64 -5.89 4.06 -16.04
C TRP A 64 -4.58 3.32 -15.72
N ALA A 65 -3.78 3.89 -14.83
CA ALA A 65 -2.65 3.24 -14.16
C ALA A 65 -2.95 3.11 -12.67
N TRP A 66 -2.67 1.96 -12.09
CA TRP A 66 -2.69 1.75 -10.65
C TRP A 66 -1.25 1.53 -10.17
N ILE A 67 -0.71 2.53 -9.46
CA ILE A 67 0.68 2.55 -9.01
C ILE A 67 0.79 1.84 -7.67
N MET A 68 1.72 0.88 -7.54
CA MET A 68 1.83 0.00 -6.39
C MET A 68 3.28 -0.37 -6.07
N GLY A 69 3.64 -0.40 -4.79
CA GLY A 69 4.81 -1.12 -4.29
C GLY A 69 4.50 -2.61 -4.08
N ASP A 70 5.51 -3.44 -3.91
CA ASP A 70 5.36 -4.88 -3.68
C ASP A 70 5.35 -5.27 -2.18
N ASP A 71 5.06 -4.30 -1.34
CA ASP A 71 5.01 -4.40 0.13
C ASP A 71 3.64 -4.07 0.73
N HIS A 72 2.58 -4.19 -0.07
CA HIS A 72 1.20 -3.93 0.35
C HIS A 72 0.33 -5.18 0.27
N GLU A 73 -0.59 -5.30 1.21
CA GLU A 73 -1.67 -6.30 1.17
C GLU A 73 -3.01 -5.59 1.01
N PHE A 74 -3.93 -6.18 0.26
CA PHE A 74 -5.21 -5.57 -0.06
C PHE A 74 -6.29 -6.60 -0.40
N ASP A 75 -7.55 -6.19 -0.21
CA ASP A 75 -8.71 -7.00 -0.55
C ASP A 75 -8.85 -7.21 -2.06
N GLN A 76 -9.41 -8.36 -2.44
CA GLN A 76 -9.63 -8.71 -3.85
C GLN A 76 -10.49 -7.69 -4.63
N THR A 77 -11.33 -6.92 -3.97
CA THR A 77 -12.23 -5.93 -4.58
C THR A 77 -11.65 -4.51 -4.60
N THR A 78 -10.48 -4.30 -3.99
CA THR A 78 -9.86 -2.98 -3.78
C THR A 78 -9.84 -2.14 -5.07
N LEU A 79 -9.28 -2.68 -6.15
CA LEU A 79 -9.17 -1.97 -7.42
C LEU A 79 -10.56 -1.61 -8.00
N LEU A 80 -11.53 -2.51 -7.94
CA LEU A 80 -12.88 -2.24 -8.47
C LEU A 80 -13.58 -1.14 -7.65
N ARG A 81 -13.45 -1.17 -6.31
CA ARG A 81 -13.99 -0.14 -5.43
C ARG A 81 -13.37 1.24 -5.74
N MET A 82 -12.07 1.29 -5.99
CA MET A 82 -11.40 2.53 -6.40
C MET A 82 -11.86 3.01 -7.78
N LEU A 83 -12.04 2.10 -8.74
CA LEU A 83 -12.53 2.44 -10.08
C LEU A 83 -13.96 2.94 -10.08
N ASP A 84 -14.80 2.53 -9.12
CA ASP A 84 -16.18 3.01 -8.92
C ASP A 84 -16.22 4.48 -8.46
N ARG A 85 -15.13 5.00 -7.88
CA ARG A 85 -15.01 6.44 -7.56
C ARG A 85 -14.66 7.20 -8.84
N ASP A 86 -15.58 7.99 -9.35
CA ASP A 86 -15.39 8.74 -10.60
C ASP A 86 -14.53 10.01 -10.39
N VAL A 87 -13.29 9.80 -10.00
CA VAL A 87 -12.27 10.86 -9.82
C VAL A 87 -11.01 10.55 -10.63
N ASP A 88 -10.22 11.58 -10.93
CA ASP A 88 -9.05 11.46 -11.79
C ASP A 88 -7.84 10.85 -11.11
N LEU A 89 -7.66 11.17 -9.83
CA LEU A 89 -6.53 10.79 -9.04
C LEU A 89 -7.01 10.40 -7.65
N LEU A 90 -6.85 9.12 -7.32
CA LEU A 90 -7.36 8.54 -6.08
C LEU A 90 -6.29 7.71 -5.40
N VAL A 91 -6.16 7.87 -4.08
CA VAL A 91 -5.32 7.01 -3.25
C VAL A 91 -6.16 6.30 -2.19
N PRO A 92 -5.79 5.10 -1.77
CA PRO A 92 -6.35 4.45 -0.59
C PRO A 92 -5.75 5.06 0.68
N LEU A 93 -6.32 4.74 1.82
CA LEU A 93 -5.72 5.04 3.12
C LEU A 93 -4.60 4.05 3.41
N VAL A 94 -3.38 4.55 3.56
CA VAL A 94 -2.18 3.77 3.88
C VAL A 94 -1.42 4.42 5.03
N VAL A 95 -0.78 3.60 5.86
CA VAL A 95 0.01 4.03 7.02
C VAL A 95 1.50 4.04 6.67
N ARG A 96 2.22 5.05 7.15
CA ARG A 96 3.68 5.08 7.08
C ARG A 96 4.28 3.91 7.87
N ARG A 97 5.27 3.20 7.28
CA ARG A 97 5.95 2.04 7.92
C ARG A 97 6.75 2.37 9.17
N GLN A 98 7.04 3.64 9.39
CA GLN A 98 7.88 4.10 10.50
C GLN A 98 7.10 5.02 11.42
N PRO A 99 7.44 5.08 12.72
CA PRO A 99 6.88 6.06 13.63
C PRO A 99 6.93 7.48 13.04
N PRO A 100 5.91 8.27 13.32
CA PRO A 100 4.80 8.06 14.27
C PRO A 100 3.59 7.30 13.71
N PHE A 101 3.72 6.46 12.67
CA PHE A 101 2.65 5.66 12.06
C PHE A 101 1.42 6.48 11.64
N ILE A 102 1.67 7.58 10.98
CA ILE A 102 0.65 8.48 10.48
C ILE A 102 0.16 8.06 9.09
N PRO A 103 -1.02 8.53 8.66
CA PRO A 103 -1.47 8.39 7.28
C PRO A 103 -0.46 9.01 6.30
N VAL A 104 -0.28 8.39 5.14
CA VAL A 104 0.58 8.95 4.08
C VAL A 104 -0.22 9.96 3.25
N LEU A 105 -0.84 10.91 3.95
CA LEU A 105 -1.67 12.00 3.44
C LEU A 105 -1.20 13.32 4.04
N PHE A 106 -1.03 14.34 3.20
CA PHE A 106 -0.40 15.59 3.62
C PHE A 106 -1.22 16.79 3.13
N LYS A 107 -1.21 17.83 3.95
CA LYS A 107 -1.96 19.07 3.74
C LYS A 107 -1.15 20.07 2.90
N VAL A 108 -1.83 21.12 2.48
CA VAL A 108 -1.22 22.30 1.87
C VAL A 108 -0.09 22.82 2.78
N PRO A 109 1.07 23.20 2.20
CA PRO A 109 2.16 23.80 2.97
C PRO A 109 1.70 25.03 3.75
N VAL A 110 2.23 25.19 4.97
CA VAL A 110 1.97 26.39 5.75
C VAL A 110 2.71 27.56 5.11
N GLU A 111 2.04 28.70 4.93
CA GLU A 111 2.65 29.91 4.39
C GLU A 111 3.84 30.35 5.27
N GLY A 112 5.00 30.59 4.64
CA GLY A 112 6.24 30.90 5.37
C GLY A 112 6.95 29.73 6.02
N GLY A 113 6.43 28.51 5.91
CA GLY A 113 7.10 27.28 6.34
C GLY A 113 8.25 26.87 5.40
N PRO A 114 9.07 25.89 5.82
CA PRO A 114 10.15 25.34 4.97
C PRO A 114 9.59 24.80 3.65
N LYS A 115 10.28 25.11 2.53
CA LYS A 115 9.88 24.61 1.22
C LYS A 115 9.97 23.08 1.20
N GLY A 116 8.96 22.45 0.62
CA GLY A 116 8.90 20.98 0.49
C GLY A 116 8.40 20.24 1.72
N GLN A 117 8.09 20.94 2.82
CA GLN A 117 7.49 20.32 4.00
C GLN A 117 5.96 20.44 3.96
N PHE A 118 5.30 19.29 4.03
CA PHE A 118 3.85 19.18 4.01
C PHE A 118 3.38 18.64 5.37
N PRO A 119 2.50 19.38 6.09
CA PRO A 119 1.94 18.89 7.36
C PRO A 119 1.16 17.60 7.11
N PRO A 120 1.44 16.50 7.83
CA PRO A 120 0.67 15.29 7.69
C PRO A 120 -0.74 15.46 8.27
N PHE A 121 -1.69 14.70 7.77
CA PHE A 121 -2.96 14.48 8.47
C PHE A 121 -2.72 13.68 9.74
N ARG A 122 -3.44 14.03 10.78
CA ARG A 122 -3.52 13.26 12.02
C ARG A 122 -4.73 12.33 11.95
N TRP A 123 -4.73 11.27 12.72
CA TRP A 123 -5.83 10.31 12.76
C TRP A 123 -7.18 10.93 13.15
N ASP A 124 -7.15 11.89 14.08
CA ASP A 124 -8.32 12.63 14.57
C ASP A 124 -8.87 13.68 13.59
N GLU A 125 -8.19 13.92 12.49
CA GLU A 125 -8.61 14.85 11.43
C GLU A 125 -9.27 14.12 10.24
N LEU A 126 -9.18 12.79 10.18
CA LEU A 126 -9.76 12.01 9.12
C LEU A 126 -11.21 11.64 9.42
N PRO A 127 -12.13 11.78 8.46
CA PRO A 127 -13.48 11.26 8.62
C PRO A 127 -13.46 9.72 8.62
N PRO A 128 -14.42 9.06 9.26
CA PRO A 128 -14.47 7.61 9.34
C PRO A 128 -14.78 6.94 7.98
N HIS A 129 -15.37 7.66 7.04
CA HIS A 129 -15.80 7.17 5.74
C HIS A 129 -15.75 8.24 4.65
N GLY A 130 -15.78 7.79 3.39
CA GLY A 130 -15.95 8.65 2.21
C GLY A 130 -14.63 9.18 1.65
N LEU A 131 -14.74 10.18 0.78
CA LEU A 131 -13.60 10.79 0.12
C LEU A 131 -13.16 12.06 0.84
N ILE A 132 -11.86 12.22 1.00
CA ILE A 132 -11.24 13.52 1.29
C ILE A 132 -10.51 14.02 0.05
N GLY A 133 -10.42 15.34 -0.08
CA GLY A 133 -9.79 15.99 -1.23
C GLY A 133 -9.40 17.43 -0.91
N PRO A 134 -9.27 18.33 -1.91
CA PRO A 134 -8.84 19.71 -1.69
C PRO A 134 -9.71 20.50 -0.70
N ALA A 135 -11.01 20.24 -0.66
CA ALA A 135 -11.91 20.88 0.31
C ALA A 135 -11.58 20.53 1.78
N HIS A 136 -10.88 19.41 2.00
CA HIS A 136 -10.38 18.97 3.30
C HIS A 136 -8.90 19.35 3.53
N GLY A 137 -8.30 20.09 2.58
CA GLY A 137 -6.90 20.48 2.62
C GLY A 137 -5.93 19.40 2.15
N LEU A 138 -6.39 18.29 1.54
CA LEU A 138 -5.51 17.28 0.97
C LEU A 138 -4.73 17.87 -0.21
N TYR A 139 -3.41 17.75 -0.16
CA TYR A 139 -2.50 18.30 -1.15
C TYR A 139 -1.54 17.27 -1.73
N VAL A 140 -0.92 16.43 -0.91
CA VAL A 140 0.00 15.38 -1.32
C VAL A 140 -0.42 14.06 -0.69
N ALA A 141 -0.22 12.97 -1.41
CA ALA A 141 -0.46 11.62 -0.92
C ALA A 141 0.66 10.68 -1.39
N GLY A 142 0.89 9.60 -0.66
CA GLY A 142 1.83 8.56 -1.06
C GLY A 142 1.41 7.84 -2.33
N SER A 143 2.36 7.24 -3.03
CA SER A 143 2.14 6.52 -4.29
C SER A 143 1.52 5.13 -4.11
N ALA A 144 1.44 4.61 -2.89
CA ALA A 144 0.91 3.28 -2.60
C ALA A 144 -0.57 3.13 -3.00
N GLY A 145 -0.84 2.32 -3.99
CA GLY A 145 -2.21 2.09 -4.49
C GLY A 145 -2.82 3.29 -5.22
N MET A 146 -2.02 4.23 -5.69
CA MET A 146 -2.52 5.41 -6.41
C MET A 146 -3.13 5.04 -7.76
N LEU A 147 -4.42 5.28 -7.92
CA LEU A 147 -5.15 5.12 -9.17
C LEU A 147 -5.16 6.44 -9.94
N ILE A 148 -4.67 6.41 -11.19
CA ILE A 148 -4.48 7.58 -12.03
C ILE A 148 -5.22 7.36 -13.34
N ARG A 149 -6.17 8.22 -13.70
CA ARG A 149 -6.83 8.16 -15.00
C ARG A 149 -5.86 8.58 -16.11
N ARG A 150 -5.96 7.95 -17.27
CA ARG A 150 -5.10 8.17 -18.44
C ARG A 150 -4.92 9.66 -18.76
N ARG A 151 -6.01 10.43 -18.74
CA ARG A 151 -6.00 11.87 -19.04
C ARG A 151 -5.06 12.70 -18.15
N VAL A 152 -4.84 12.27 -16.89
CA VAL A 152 -3.88 12.93 -15.98
C VAL A 152 -2.45 12.74 -16.52
N LEU A 153 -2.11 11.49 -16.86
CA LEU A 153 -0.78 11.15 -17.38
C LEU A 153 -0.49 11.78 -18.73
N GLU A 154 -1.50 11.90 -19.60
CA GLU A 154 -1.37 12.57 -20.91
C GLU A 154 -1.22 14.09 -20.80
N ALA A 155 -1.81 14.71 -19.77
CA ALA A 155 -1.68 16.15 -19.53
C ALA A 155 -0.29 16.54 -18.97
N MET A 156 0.42 15.60 -18.40
CA MET A 156 1.77 15.80 -17.85
C MET A 156 2.85 15.26 -18.80
N ARG A 157 4.05 15.81 -18.70
CA ARG A 157 5.22 15.32 -19.47
C ARG A 157 6.00 14.29 -18.65
N ASP A 158 6.60 13.32 -19.35
CA ASP A 158 7.65 12.44 -18.81
C ASP A 158 8.86 13.30 -18.32
N PRO A 159 9.40 12.97 -17.11
CA PRO A 159 8.99 11.92 -16.16
C PRO A 159 7.78 12.35 -15.32
N TRP A 160 6.89 11.39 -15.02
CA TRP A 160 5.75 11.62 -14.10
C TRP A 160 6.18 11.55 -12.64
N PHE A 161 7.11 10.65 -12.35
CA PHE A 161 7.68 10.43 -11.02
C PHE A 161 9.18 10.76 -11.05
N GLU A 162 9.65 11.51 -10.07
CA GLU A 162 11.07 11.86 -9.97
C GLU A 162 11.45 12.05 -8.48
N VAL A 163 12.64 11.60 -8.11
CA VAL A 163 13.24 11.92 -6.82
C VAL A 163 14.13 13.16 -7.04
N GLY A 164 13.78 14.24 -6.42
CA GLY A 164 14.44 15.53 -6.61
C GLY A 164 14.90 16.18 -5.32
N LEU A 165 15.48 17.36 -5.44
CA LEU A 165 15.86 18.21 -4.34
C LEU A 165 15.02 19.51 -4.40
N ALA A 166 14.25 19.79 -3.35
CA ALA A 166 13.63 21.10 -3.15
C ALA A 166 14.41 21.88 -2.09
N GLY A 167 15.33 22.70 -2.54
CA GLY A 167 16.26 23.36 -1.64
C GLY A 167 17.28 22.36 -1.09
N MET A 168 17.25 22.09 0.24
CA MET A 168 18.10 21.09 0.91
C MET A 168 17.33 19.80 1.24
N ASP A 169 16.03 19.73 0.96
CA ASP A 169 15.18 18.59 1.27
C ASP A 169 15.01 17.66 0.06
N LEU A 170 15.07 16.37 0.31
CA LEU A 170 14.81 15.35 -0.70
C LEU A 170 13.29 15.29 -0.96
N LEU A 171 12.87 15.60 -2.18
CA LEU A 171 11.50 15.34 -2.65
C LEU A 171 11.38 13.91 -3.09
N ASN A 172 10.47 13.17 -2.47
CA ASN A 172 10.12 11.83 -2.89
C ASN A 172 9.30 11.87 -4.20
N GLU A 173 9.29 10.76 -4.90
CA GLU A 173 8.61 10.60 -6.20
C GLU A 173 7.10 10.88 -6.13
N ASP A 174 6.46 10.53 -5.00
CA ASP A 174 5.05 10.76 -4.76
C ASP A 174 4.72 12.25 -4.60
N VAL A 175 5.54 12.99 -3.86
CA VAL A 175 5.42 14.45 -3.72
C VAL A 175 5.58 15.14 -5.06
N TYR A 176 6.62 14.76 -5.82
CA TYR A 176 6.87 15.31 -7.16
C TYR A 176 5.66 15.08 -8.08
N PHE A 177 5.15 13.84 -8.14
CA PHE A 177 3.98 13.51 -8.93
C PHE A 177 2.76 14.33 -8.54
N CYS A 178 2.45 14.41 -7.24
CA CYS A 178 1.29 15.13 -6.73
C CYS A 178 1.33 16.61 -7.08
N GLN A 179 2.48 17.26 -6.91
CA GLN A 179 2.65 18.69 -7.28
C GLN A 179 2.44 18.90 -8.77
N LYS A 180 3.06 18.06 -9.59
CA LYS A 180 2.95 18.14 -11.05
C LYS A 180 1.53 17.89 -11.56
N ALA A 181 0.78 16.98 -10.94
CA ALA A 181 -0.62 16.74 -11.26
C ALA A 181 -1.49 17.96 -10.94
N GLN A 182 -1.24 18.62 -9.80
CA GLN A 182 -1.96 19.83 -9.42
C GLN A 182 -1.63 21.01 -10.33
N GLU A 183 -0.36 21.17 -10.72
CA GLU A 183 0.05 22.17 -11.72
C GLU A 183 -0.67 21.95 -13.07
N ALA A 184 -0.97 20.69 -13.41
CA ALA A 184 -1.76 20.33 -14.58
C ALA A 184 -3.29 20.45 -14.37
N GLY A 185 -3.73 20.90 -13.18
CA GLY A 185 -5.14 21.15 -12.86
C GLY A 185 -5.91 19.96 -12.28
N PHE A 186 -5.24 18.89 -11.87
CA PHE A 186 -5.89 17.70 -11.30
C PHE A 186 -5.84 17.68 -9.78
N ALA A 187 -6.99 17.42 -9.16
CA ALA A 187 -7.12 17.29 -7.72
C ALA A 187 -6.86 15.84 -7.27
N ILE A 188 -6.26 15.71 -6.08
CA ILE A 188 -6.00 14.43 -5.43
C ILE A 188 -7.11 14.15 -4.43
N TYR A 189 -7.61 12.90 -4.43
CA TYR A 189 -8.59 12.40 -3.48
C TYR A 189 -8.03 11.18 -2.76
N ALA A 190 -8.45 10.98 -1.51
CA ALA A 190 -8.16 9.78 -0.75
C ALA A 190 -9.47 9.13 -0.27
N ASP A 191 -9.57 7.82 -0.43
CA ASP A 191 -10.76 7.04 -0.06
C ASP A 191 -10.54 6.40 1.31
N MET A 192 -11.31 6.85 2.31
CA MET A 192 -11.24 6.34 3.68
C MET A 192 -11.86 4.94 3.81
N ASP A 193 -12.68 4.54 2.84
CA ASP A 193 -13.30 3.22 2.80
C ASP A 193 -12.42 2.15 2.14
N VAL A 194 -11.31 2.53 1.51
CA VAL A 194 -10.33 1.64 0.90
C VAL A 194 -9.01 1.75 1.63
N GLN A 195 -8.55 0.65 2.22
CA GLN A 195 -7.34 0.59 3.03
C GLN A 195 -6.38 -0.44 2.47
N LEU A 196 -5.08 -0.17 2.55
CA LEU A 196 -4.04 -1.15 2.27
C LEU A 196 -3.16 -1.35 3.50
N ASP A 197 -2.83 -2.59 3.80
CA ASP A 197 -1.82 -2.91 4.79
C ASP A 197 -0.43 -2.64 4.21
N HIS A 198 0.47 -2.10 5.01
CA HIS A 198 1.82 -1.76 4.60
C HIS A 198 2.83 -2.62 5.38
N TRP A 199 3.33 -3.65 4.73
CA TRP A 199 4.26 -4.59 5.33
C TRP A 199 5.63 -3.98 5.58
N THR A 200 6.22 -4.29 6.72
CA THR A 200 7.58 -3.88 7.08
C THR A 200 8.30 -5.02 7.78
N PRO A 201 9.57 -5.27 7.46
CA PRO A 201 10.37 -6.22 8.22
C PRO A 201 10.57 -5.72 9.65
N MET A 202 10.50 -6.63 10.61
CA MET A 202 10.79 -6.36 12.02
C MET A 202 11.74 -7.41 12.58
N SER A 203 12.55 -7.05 13.56
CA SER A 203 13.31 -8.01 14.36
C SER A 203 12.75 -8.10 15.77
N LEU A 204 12.78 -9.31 16.33
CA LEU A 204 12.33 -9.58 17.70
C LEU A 204 13.54 -9.94 18.53
N ARG A 205 13.72 -9.33 19.69
CA ARG A 205 14.79 -9.59 20.63
C ARG A 205 14.25 -9.85 22.03
N PRO A 206 14.61 -10.96 22.68
CA PRO A 206 14.28 -11.14 24.09
C PRO A 206 15.08 -10.14 24.95
N ILE A 207 14.40 -9.47 25.84
CA ILE A 207 14.99 -8.54 26.80
C ILE A 207 14.43 -8.81 28.21
N ARG A 208 15.13 -8.33 29.24
CA ARG A 208 14.60 -8.30 30.60
C ARG A 208 14.12 -6.88 30.94
N THR A 209 12.99 -6.80 31.63
CA THR A 209 12.53 -5.55 32.24
C THR A 209 13.37 -5.22 33.48
N ASP A 210 13.23 -4.02 34.01
CA ASP A 210 13.88 -3.61 35.23
C ASP A 210 13.44 -4.45 36.45
N GLU A 211 12.21 -5.01 36.41
CA GLU A 211 11.68 -5.94 37.39
C GLU A 211 12.23 -7.38 37.23
N GLY A 212 13.01 -7.64 36.19
CA GLY A 212 13.63 -8.92 35.91
C GLY A 212 12.79 -9.90 35.09
N ASP A 213 11.59 -9.51 34.65
CA ASP A 213 10.75 -10.32 33.78
C ASP A 213 11.25 -10.37 32.34
N TRP A 214 11.02 -11.50 31.66
CA TRP A 214 11.28 -11.62 30.24
C TRP A 214 10.16 -10.98 29.43
N THR A 215 10.55 -10.21 28.41
CA THR A 215 9.65 -9.66 27.39
C THR A 215 10.34 -9.62 26.02
N VAL A 216 9.66 -9.07 25.02
CA VAL A 216 10.15 -8.95 23.66
C VAL A 216 10.25 -7.49 23.25
N ALA A 217 11.41 -7.07 22.77
CA ALA A 217 11.57 -5.82 22.06
C ALA A 217 11.34 -6.04 20.57
N ILE A 218 10.49 -5.22 19.97
CA ILE A 218 10.23 -5.17 18.52
C ILE A 218 11.08 -4.03 17.95
N ASN A 219 11.97 -4.37 17.01
CA ASN A 219 12.73 -3.38 16.26
C ASN A 219 12.16 -3.30 14.84
N LEU A 220 11.69 -2.13 14.47
CA LEU A 220 11.05 -1.83 13.18
C LEU A 220 12.04 -1.34 12.11
N GLY A 221 13.35 -1.61 12.29
CA GLY A 221 14.38 -1.16 11.35
C GLY A 221 14.66 0.35 11.41
N CYS A 222 14.19 1.02 12.45
CA CYS A 222 14.47 2.42 12.79
C CYS A 222 14.93 2.49 14.26
N GLU A 223 15.22 3.67 14.77
CA GLU A 223 15.67 3.87 16.16
C GLU A 223 14.61 3.53 17.24
N LEU A 224 13.37 3.20 16.83
CA LEU A 224 12.32 2.85 17.75
C LEU A 224 12.40 1.38 18.16
N GLN A 225 12.62 1.14 19.44
CA GLN A 225 12.36 -0.13 20.10
C GLN A 225 11.08 -0.03 20.94
N VAL A 226 10.14 -0.93 20.69
CA VAL A 226 8.93 -1.06 21.51
C VAL A 226 9.07 -2.34 22.32
N ALA A 227 9.19 -2.20 23.65
CA ALA A 227 9.10 -3.34 24.56
C ALA A 227 7.63 -3.67 24.78
N LEU A 228 7.22 -4.91 24.49
CA LEU A 228 5.86 -5.36 24.80
C LEU A 228 5.72 -5.56 26.30
N PRO A 229 4.64 -5.05 26.93
CA PRO A 229 4.39 -5.35 28.33
C PRO A 229 4.25 -6.86 28.58
N PRO A 230 4.81 -7.42 29.66
CA PRO A 230 4.72 -8.88 29.93
C PRO A 230 3.30 -9.44 29.98
N TYR A 231 2.31 -8.63 30.42
CA TYR A 231 0.90 -9.04 30.43
C TYR A 231 0.33 -9.25 29.01
N PHE A 232 0.78 -8.45 28.04
CA PHE A 232 0.34 -8.54 26.65
C PHE A 232 0.81 -9.85 26.01
N LEU A 233 2.05 -10.27 26.27
CA LEU A 233 2.55 -11.56 25.82
C LEU A 233 1.75 -12.72 26.41
N ARG A 234 1.34 -12.63 27.67
CA ARG A 234 0.48 -13.65 28.31
C ARG A 234 -0.89 -13.73 27.65
N GLN A 235 -1.51 -12.60 27.33
CA GLN A 235 -2.79 -12.58 26.60
C GLN A 235 -2.66 -13.19 25.20
N LEU A 236 -1.65 -12.80 24.42
CA LEU A 236 -1.37 -13.39 23.12
C LEU A 236 -1.17 -14.90 23.19
N MET A 237 -0.44 -15.40 24.18
CA MET A 237 -0.24 -16.84 24.35
C MET A 237 -1.52 -17.59 24.73
N GLN A 238 -2.46 -16.95 25.41
CA GLN A 238 -3.77 -17.52 25.69
C GLN A 238 -4.62 -17.61 24.43
N THR A 239 -4.72 -16.53 23.65
CA THR A 239 -5.44 -16.50 22.38
C THR A 239 -4.90 -17.54 21.40
N VAL A 240 -3.59 -17.65 21.23
CA VAL A 240 -2.96 -18.66 20.36
C VAL A 240 -3.26 -20.10 20.84
N LYS A 241 -3.33 -20.33 22.16
CA LYS A 241 -3.71 -21.63 22.70
C LYS A 241 -5.16 -22.00 22.40
N GLU A 242 -6.07 -21.04 22.53
CA GLU A 242 -7.48 -21.21 22.23
C GLU A 242 -7.71 -21.52 20.76
N GLU A 243 -7.12 -20.72 19.86
CA GLU A 243 -7.18 -20.94 18.41
C GLU A 243 -6.55 -22.28 17.99
N SER A 244 -5.40 -22.66 18.57
CA SER A 244 -4.75 -23.92 18.27
C SER A 244 -5.59 -25.13 18.76
N THR A 245 -6.31 -24.98 19.85
CA THR A 245 -7.19 -26.03 20.40
C THR A 245 -8.44 -26.19 19.52
N GLU A 246 -9.03 -25.09 19.04
CA GLU A 246 -10.15 -25.12 18.10
C GLU A 246 -9.73 -25.71 16.75
N GLN A 247 -8.58 -25.32 16.20
CA GLN A 247 -8.06 -25.86 14.95
C GLN A 247 -7.78 -27.37 15.06
N PHE A 248 -7.21 -27.81 16.16
CA PHE A 248 -6.95 -29.24 16.42
C PHE A 248 -8.25 -30.04 16.53
N ALA A 249 -9.30 -29.48 17.15
CA ALA A 249 -10.60 -30.08 17.22
C ALA A 249 -11.27 -30.21 15.83
N ILE A 250 -11.13 -29.20 14.98
CA ILE A 250 -11.63 -29.21 13.61
C ILE A 250 -10.91 -30.29 12.76
N ASP A 251 -9.59 -30.41 12.91
CA ASP A 251 -8.82 -31.41 12.16
C ASP A 251 -9.15 -32.87 12.59
N GLN A 252 -9.49 -33.10 13.85
CA GLN A 252 -9.93 -34.42 14.30
C GLN A 252 -11.32 -34.81 13.79
N THR A 253 -12.16 -33.86 13.42
CA THR A 253 -13.50 -34.11 12.88
C THR A 253 -13.53 -34.29 11.37
N ARG A 254 -12.40 -34.05 10.66
CA ARG A 254 -12.29 -34.33 9.24
C ARG A 254 -12.30 -35.83 8.97
N PRO A 255 -13.19 -36.35 8.10
CA PRO A 255 -13.14 -37.74 7.71
C PRO A 255 -11.80 -38.06 7.03
N ALA A 256 -11.19 -39.17 7.43
CA ALA A 256 -9.94 -39.61 6.82
C ALA A 256 -10.09 -39.69 5.30
N VAL A 257 -9.23 -38.99 4.59
CA VAL A 257 -9.16 -39.04 3.11
C VAL A 257 -8.79 -40.48 2.75
N GLN A 258 -9.73 -41.22 2.12
CA GLN A 258 -9.42 -42.54 1.61
C GLN A 258 -8.29 -42.44 0.57
N PRO A 259 -7.28 -43.32 0.62
CA PRO A 259 -6.25 -43.34 -0.41
C PRO A 259 -6.89 -43.58 -1.77
N ILE A 260 -6.56 -42.72 -2.74
CA ILE A 260 -6.95 -42.96 -4.13
C ILE A 260 -6.17 -44.18 -4.59
N GLU A 261 -6.87 -45.32 -4.84
CA GLU A 261 -6.26 -46.49 -5.46
C GLU A 261 -5.71 -46.12 -6.83
N ALA A 262 -4.43 -46.37 -7.04
CA ALA A 262 -3.80 -46.16 -8.32
C ALA A 262 -4.48 -47.07 -9.35
N PRO A 263 -4.83 -46.58 -10.56
CA PRO A 263 -5.41 -47.43 -11.58
C PRO A 263 -4.44 -48.56 -11.94
N ALA A 264 -4.95 -49.81 -11.95
CA ALA A 264 -4.19 -50.98 -12.36
C ALA A 264 -3.65 -50.74 -13.78
N SER A 265 -2.33 -50.87 -13.89
CA SER A 265 -1.65 -50.81 -15.20
C SER A 265 -2.20 -51.91 -16.14
N LEU A 266 -2.69 -51.48 -17.31
CA LEU A 266 -2.85 -52.29 -18.50
C LEU A 266 -1.55 -52.43 -19.24
#